data_459b262634f623748cec019e1d83a236
#
_entry.id   459b262634f623748cec019e1d83a236
#
_cell.length_a   1.000
_cell.length_b   1.000
_cell.length_c   1.000
_cell.angle_alpha   90.00
_cell.angle_beta   90.00
_cell.angle_gamma   90.00
#
_symmetry.space_group_name_H-M   'P 1'
#
loop_
_entity.id
_entity.type
_entity.pdbx_description
1 polymer ?
#
loop_
_entity_poly.entity_id
_entity_poly.type
_entity_poly.pdbx_seq_one_letter_code
_entity_poly.pdbx_strand_id
1 'polypeptide(L)'
;DDDMTPGNIVGMAVVKGLNAIAVTDHNSCKNCPAVLSLAAQYGITAIPGMELCTSEEVHVVCLFETLEGAMDFDRYVHQRIMPVKNQPDIFGKQQIMDENDQCTGIEPLLLINAADISFDSVYDLTKAYGGIMIPAHIDKSSNSLLSNLGFVPPDSRFECFELRDVTKKEALIRDNPYLGQCSMVHN
;
A
#
# COMPACT_ATOMS: atom_id res chain seq x y z
N ASP A 1 10.00 -8.87 6.65
CA ASP A 1 10.31 -10.28 6.37
C ASP A 1 11.62 -10.34 5.60
N ASP A 2 12.62 -11.03 6.13
CA ASP A 2 13.96 -11.07 5.53
C ASP A 2 13.99 -11.74 4.13
N ASP A 3 12.94 -12.49 3.79
CA ASP A 3 12.78 -13.13 2.48
C ASP A 3 12.10 -12.25 1.41
N MET A 4 11.54 -11.11 1.80
CA MET A 4 10.84 -10.20 0.88
C MET A 4 11.80 -9.16 0.30
N THR A 5 12.90 -9.64 -0.30
CA THR A 5 13.86 -8.78 -1.00
C THR A 5 13.34 -8.39 -2.40
N PRO A 6 13.83 -7.29 -2.98
CA PRO A 6 13.50 -6.91 -4.36
C PRO A 6 13.70 -8.05 -5.37
N GLY A 7 14.82 -8.79 -5.26
CA GLY A 7 15.12 -9.94 -6.12
C GLY A 7 14.12 -11.08 -5.95
N ASN A 8 13.75 -11.41 -4.72
CA ASN A 8 12.77 -12.46 -4.45
C ASN A 8 11.37 -12.08 -4.91
N ILE A 9 10.93 -10.81 -4.72
CA ILE A 9 9.65 -10.31 -5.20
C ILE A 9 9.54 -10.46 -6.72
N VAL A 10 10.53 -9.93 -7.45
CA VAL A 10 10.53 -9.98 -8.92
C VAL A 10 10.71 -11.41 -9.41
N GLY A 11 11.64 -12.19 -8.81
CA GLY A 11 11.86 -13.59 -9.13
C GLY A 11 10.60 -14.44 -8.97
N MET A 12 9.85 -14.22 -7.90
CA MET A 12 8.56 -14.91 -7.68
C MET A 12 7.51 -14.49 -8.71
N ALA A 13 7.46 -13.20 -9.09
CA ALA A 13 6.58 -12.72 -10.15
C ALA A 13 6.86 -13.42 -11.49
N VAL A 14 8.15 -13.59 -11.84
CA VAL A 14 8.57 -14.36 -13.03
C VAL A 14 8.10 -15.82 -12.94
N VAL A 15 8.35 -16.48 -11.82
CA VAL A 15 7.95 -17.90 -11.60
C VAL A 15 6.44 -18.08 -11.70
N LYS A 16 5.67 -17.11 -11.21
CA LYS A 16 4.20 -17.10 -11.30
C LYS A 16 3.66 -16.66 -12.65
N GLY A 17 4.51 -16.22 -13.58
CA GLY A 17 4.10 -15.73 -14.90
C GLY A 17 3.31 -14.44 -14.85
N LEU A 18 3.56 -13.58 -13.85
CA LEU A 18 2.90 -12.29 -13.74
C LEU A 18 3.48 -11.28 -14.73
N ASN A 19 2.61 -10.50 -15.37
CA ASN A 19 3.00 -9.43 -16.29
C ASN A 19 3.13 -8.07 -15.61
N ALA A 20 2.48 -7.91 -14.44
CA ALA A 20 2.51 -6.68 -13.67
C ALA A 20 2.46 -7.00 -12.17
N ILE A 21 3.14 -6.18 -11.37
CA ILE A 21 3.13 -6.23 -9.90
C ILE A 21 3.06 -4.81 -9.34
N ALA A 22 2.59 -4.66 -8.12
CA ALA A 22 2.74 -3.42 -7.36
C ALA A 22 3.53 -3.72 -6.08
N VAL A 23 4.35 -2.76 -5.64
CA VAL A 23 5.07 -2.82 -4.36
C VAL A 23 4.45 -1.81 -3.42
N THR A 24 3.97 -2.29 -2.28
CA THR A 24 3.16 -1.51 -1.35
C THR A 24 3.56 -1.79 0.10
N ASP A 25 4.81 -1.48 0.44
CA ASP A 25 5.29 -1.57 1.82
C ASP A 25 4.47 -0.62 2.72
N HIS A 26 4.33 -0.97 4.00
CA HIS A 26 3.65 -0.11 4.97
C HIS A 26 4.33 1.26 5.08
N ASN A 27 3.57 2.31 4.83
CA ASN A 27 3.97 3.72 4.96
C ASN A 27 5.33 4.08 4.33
N SER A 28 5.76 3.32 3.30
CA SER A 28 7.04 3.57 2.62
C SER A 28 7.02 3.16 1.15
N CYS A 29 7.69 3.96 0.29
CA CYS A 29 8.00 3.63 -1.10
C CYS A 29 9.49 3.38 -1.32
N LYS A 30 10.30 3.27 -0.26
CA LYS A 30 11.77 3.29 -0.36
C LYS A 30 12.36 2.08 -1.08
N ASN A 31 11.64 0.95 -1.15
CA ASN A 31 12.04 -0.22 -1.92
C ASN A 31 11.51 -0.23 -3.37
N CYS A 32 10.61 0.71 -3.72
CA CYS A 32 10.09 0.81 -5.09
C CYS A 32 11.19 0.98 -6.16
N PRO A 33 12.23 1.83 -5.96
CA PRO A 33 13.27 2.00 -6.97
C PRO A 33 13.95 0.69 -7.36
N ALA A 34 14.32 -0.13 -6.39
CA ALA A 34 14.99 -1.41 -6.61
C ALA A 34 14.09 -2.40 -7.36
N VAL A 35 12.83 -2.53 -6.93
CA VAL A 35 11.88 -3.46 -7.58
C VAL A 35 11.54 -3.01 -8.99
N LEU A 36 11.32 -1.71 -9.24
CA LEU A 36 11.06 -1.20 -10.58
C LEU A 36 12.25 -1.45 -11.53
N SER A 37 13.47 -1.21 -11.05
CA SER A 37 14.70 -1.47 -11.81
C SER A 37 14.83 -2.94 -12.21
N LEU A 38 14.61 -3.86 -11.26
CA LEU A 38 14.67 -5.30 -11.51
C LEU A 38 13.53 -5.77 -12.42
N ALA A 39 12.30 -5.39 -12.15
CA ALA A 39 11.14 -5.81 -12.93
C ALA A 39 11.28 -5.44 -14.41
N ALA A 40 11.83 -4.26 -14.71
CA ALA A 40 12.10 -3.82 -16.08
C ALA A 40 13.07 -4.77 -16.83
N GLN A 41 14.06 -5.34 -16.13
CA GLN A 41 15.01 -6.29 -16.71
C GLN A 41 14.35 -7.61 -17.12
N TYR A 42 13.25 -7.98 -16.45
CA TYR A 42 12.48 -9.20 -16.74
C TYR A 42 11.22 -8.94 -17.59
N GLY A 43 11.02 -7.71 -18.06
CA GLY A 43 9.85 -7.34 -18.86
C GLY A 43 8.54 -7.33 -18.07
N ILE A 44 8.60 -7.19 -16.74
CA ILE A 44 7.45 -7.07 -15.86
C ILE A 44 7.18 -5.59 -15.60
N THR A 45 5.93 -5.17 -15.71
CA THR A 45 5.51 -3.83 -15.30
C THR A 45 5.42 -3.77 -13.77
N ALA A 46 6.25 -2.96 -13.13
CA ALA A 46 6.14 -2.70 -11.69
C ALA A 46 5.52 -1.33 -11.46
N ILE A 47 4.53 -1.27 -10.57
CA ILE A 47 3.81 -0.05 -10.18
C ILE A 47 4.32 0.35 -8.80
N PRO A 48 4.87 1.56 -8.63
CA PRO A 48 5.30 2.04 -7.32
C PRO A 48 4.09 2.40 -6.47
N GLY A 49 4.14 2.04 -5.18
CA GLY A 49 3.04 2.29 -4.27
C GLY A 49 3.41 2.19 -2.81
N MET A 50 2.39 2.33 -1.97
CA MET A 50 2.48 2.29 -0.51
C MET A 50 1.18 1.73 0.05
N GLU A 51 1.23 0.93 1.11
CA GLU A 51 0.07 0.67 1.95
C GLU A 51 0.09 1.68 3.10
N LEU A 52 -0.63 2.80 2.91
CA LEU A 52 -0.77 3.85 3.93
C LEU A 52 -1.64 3.36 5.08
N CYS A 53 -1.20 3.55 6.32
CA CYS A 53 -2.03 3.42 7.51
C CYS A 53 -2.49 4.83 7.96
N THR A 54 -3.78 5.13 7.82
CA THR A 54 -4.36 6.44 8.16
C THR A 54 -4.46 6.67 9.67
N SER A 55 -4.80 7.88 10.09
CA SER A 55 -5.00 8.22 11.51
C SER A 55 -6.10 7.40 12.18
N GLU A 56 -7.07 6.90 11.41
CA GLU A 56 -8.12 6.00 11.86
C GLU A 56 -7.69 4.52 11.82
N GLU A 57 -6.40 4.25 11.55
CA GLU A 57 -5.85 2.90 11.36
C GLU A 57 -6.51 2.12 10.21
N VAL A 58 -7.01 2.82 9.20
CA VAL A 58 -7.50 2.22 7.96
C VAL A 58 -6.32 2.08 7.00
N HIS A 59 -6.14 0.87 6.45
CA HIS A 59 -5.14 0.65 5.41
C HIS A 59 -5.68 1.05 4.05
N VAL A 60 -4.86 1.78 3.30
CA VAL A 60 -5.16 2.24 1.95
C VAL A 60 -3.96 1.98 1.05
N VAL A 61 -4.15 1.16 0.03
CA VAL A 61 -3.15 1.02 -1.04
C VAL A 61 -3.18 2.27 -1.90
N CYS A 62 -2.05 2.95 -1.96
CA CYS A 62 -1.81 4.11 -2.82
C CYS A 62 -0.86 3.71 -3.94
N LEU A 63 -1.30 3.77 -5.20
CA LEU A 63 -0.50 3.43 -6.37
C LEU A 63 -0.25 4.70 -7.19
N PHE A 64 0.96 4.83 -7.73
CA PHE A 64 1.39 6.03 -8.43
C PHE A 64 1.79 5.72 -9.87
N GLU A 65 1.52 6.68 -10.77
CA GLU A 65 1.89 6.59 -12.19
C GLU A 65 3.40 6.61 -12.39
N THR A 66 4.12 7.36 -11.53
CA THR A 66 5.56 7.55 -11.64
C THR A 66 6.26 7.25 -10.31
N LEU A 67 7.51 6.80 -10.40
CA LEU A 67 8.37 6.64 -9.23
C LEU A 67 8.60 7.96 -8.50
N GLU A 68 8.72 9.07 -9.23
CA GLU A 68 8.91 10.40 -8.65
C GLU A 68 7.71 10.77 -7.76
N GLY A 69 6.48 10.60 -8.25
CA GLY A 69 5.26 10.85 -7.48
C GLY A 69 5.18 9.98 -6.22
N ALA A 70 5.53 8.69 -6.32
CA ALA A 70 5.59 7.79 -5.18
C ALA A 70 6.62 8.23 -4.12
N MET A 71 7.81 8.62 -4.55
CA MET A 71 8.87 9.07 -3.63
C MET A 71 8.56 10.42 -3.00
N ASP A 72 7.86 11.31 -3.70
CA ASP A 72 7.38 12.58 -3.14
C ASP A 72 6.30 12.33 -2.10
N PHE A 73 5.38 11.40 -2.38
CA PHE A 73 4.38 10.95 -1.42
C PHE A 73 5.02 10.28 -0.20
N ASP A 74 6.03 9.42 -0.38
CA ASP A 74 6.81 8.82 0.71
C ASP A 74 7.37 9.89 1.66
N ARG A 75 7.99 10.95 1.10
CA ARG A 75 8.53 12.05 1.91
C ARG A 75 7.44 12.78 2.71
N TYR A 76 6.26 12.97 2.11
CA TYR A 76 5.12 13.59 2.76
C TYR A 76 4.59 12.74 3.92
N VAL A 77 4.41 11.44 3.69
CA VAL A 77 3.93 10.47 4.70
C VAL A 77 4.93 10.32 5.83
N HIS A 78 6.23 10.16 5.51
CA HIS A 78 7.28 9.96 6.50
C HIS A 78 7.35 11.07 7.55
N GLN A 79 7.03 12.31 7.18
CA GLN A 79 6.96 13.45 8.12
C GLN A 79 5.75 13.38 9.06
N ARG A 80 4.81 12.46 8.81
CA ARG A 80 3.52 12.32 9.51
C ARG A 80 3.33 10.99 10.20
N ILE A 81 4.27 10.06 10.04
CA ILE A 81 4.28 8.82 10.82
C ILE A 81 4.55 9.17 12.27
N MET A 82 3.86 8.51 13.20
CA MET A 82 4.17 8.63 14.62
C MET A 82 5.67 8.40 14.88
N PRO A 83 6.36 9.28 15.63
CA PRO A 83 7.81 9.20 15.82
C PRO A 83 8.19 8.11 16.83
N VAL A 84 7.69 6.89 16.63
CA VAL A 84 8.02 5.70 17.43
C VAL A 84 9.14 4.96 16.72
N LYS A 85 10.22 4.66 17.46
CA LYS A 85 11.34 3.89 16.92
C LYS A 85 10.94 2.43 16.71
N ASN A 86 11.37 1.86 15.60
CA ASN A 86 11.26 0.44 15.37
C ASN A 86 12.02 -0.37 16.43
N GLN A 87 11.49 -1.54 16.80
CA GLN A 87 12.12 -2.52 17.67
C GLN A 87 12.36 -3.79 16.85
N PRO A 88 13.56 -3.96 16.26
CA PRO A 88 13.83 -5.05 15.32
C PRO A 88 13.63 -6.45 15.90
N ASP A 89 13.81 -6.62 17.20
CA ASP A 89 13.61 -7.90 17.89
C ASP A 89 12.12 -8.31 17.96
N ILE A 90 11.19 -7.34 17.80
CA ILE A 90 9.74 -7.56 17.85
C ILE A 90 9.14 -7.49 16.44
N PHE A 91 9.47 -6.47 15.68
CA PHE A 91 8.82 -6.14 14.40
C PHE A 91 9.69 -6.47 13.18
N GLY A 92 10.92 -6.96 13.40
CA GLY A 92 11.88 -7.21 12.32
C GLY A 92 12.60 -5.94 11.87
N LYS A 93 13.57 -6.14 10.99
CA LYS A 93 14.34 -5.05 10.39
C LYS A 93 13.57 -4.47 9.22
N GLN A 94 13.44 -3.17 9.17
CA GLN A 94 12.82 -2.43 8.06
C GLN A 94 13.95 -1.98 7.11
N GLN A 95 14.43 -2.92 6.29
CA GLN A 95 15.58 -2.72 5.42
C GLN A 95 15.17 -1.99 4.14
N ILE A 96 16.03 -1.05 3.71
CA ILE A 96 15.97 -0.44 2.38
C ILE A 96 17.04 -1.13 1.55
N MET A 97 16.65 -1.70 0.42
CA MET A 97 17.51 -2.54 -0.41
C MET A 97 17.70 -1.95 -1.81
N ASP A 98 18.82 -2.29 -2.42
CA ASP A 98 19.08 -2.03 -3.83
C ASP A 98 18.64 -3.23 -4.72
N GLU A 99 18.86 -3.10 -6.03
CA GLU A 99 18.53 -4.12 -7.03
C GLU A 99 19.41 -5.39 -6.96
N ASN A 100 20.41 -5.41 -6.10
CA ASN A 100 21.28 -6.58 -5.84
C ASN A 100 20.98 -7.21 -4.48
N ASP A 101 19.83 -6.88 -3.87
CA ASP A 101 19.42 -7.30 -2.54
C ASP A 101 20.42 -6.89 -1.43
N GLN A 102 21.18 -5.81 -1.65
CA GLN A 102 22.08 -5.28 -0.65
C GLN A 102 21.34 -4.24 0.19
N CYS A 103 21.46 -4.36 1.52
CA CYS A 103 20.88 -3.38 2.43
C CYS A 103 21.67 -2.06 2.33
N THR A 104 21.00 -1.01 1.86
CA THR A 104 21.55 0.34 1.69
C THR A 104 21.17 1.27 2.86
N GLY A 105 20.18 0.86 3.65
CA GLY A 105 19.71 1.63 4.80
C GLY A 105 18.69 0.87 5.63
N ILE A 106 18.36 1.44 6.79
CA ILE A 106 17.33 0.90 7.68
C ILE A 106 16.40 2.05 8.05
N GLU A 107 15.09 1.81 7.92
CA GLU A 107 14.08 2.77 8.37
C GLU A 107 13.97 2.72 9.90
N PRO A 108 14.27 3.83 10.60
CA PRO A 108 14.28 3.84 12.06
C PRO A 108 12.90 3.98 12.69
N LEU A 109 11.90 4.50 11.96
CA LEU A 109 10.54 4.65 12.47
C LEU A 109 9.75 3.36 12.25
N LEU A 110 8.88 3.02 13.19
CA LEU A 110 8.00 1.86 13.09
C LEU A 110 6.93 2.12 12.03
N LEU A 111 7.11 1.55 10.84
CA LEU A 111 6.28 1.81 9.65
C LEU A 111 4.84 1.32 9.75
N ILE A 112 4.54 0.34 10.61
CA ILE A 112 3.16 -0.14 10.80
C ILE A 112 2.27 0.81 11.60
N ASN A 113 2.84 1.87 12.20
CA ASN A 113 2.07 2.88 12.93
C ASN A 113 1.24 3.74 11.99
N ALA A 114 0.13 4.27 12.53
CA ALA A 114 -0.69 5.25 11.82
C ALA A 114 0.11 6.53 11.50
N ALA A 115 -0.13 7.07 10.32
CA ALA A 115 0.29 8.41 9.95
C ALA A 115 -0.79 9.43 10.33
N ASP A 116 -0.40 10.65 10.65
CA ASP A 116 -1.33 11.78 10.87
C ASP A 116 -1.90 12.28 9.54
N ILE A 117 -2.66 11.42 8.90
CA ILE A 117 -3.35 11.62 7.62
C ILE A 117 -4.72 10.95 7.73
N SER A 118 -5.81 11.73 7.69
CA SER A 118 -7.16 11.20 7.77
C SER A 118 -7.55 10.45 6.48
N PHE A 119 -8.38 9.41 6.61
CA PHE A 119 -8.92 8.65 5.47
C PHE A 119 -9.55 9.56 4.42
N ASP A 120 -10.34 10.55 4.84
CA ASP A 120 -11.02 11.49 3.93
C ASP A 120 -10.04 12.32 3.09
N SER A 121 -8.84 12.58 3.58
CA SER A 121 -7.84 13.37 2.86
C SER A 121 -7.04 12.56 1.82
N VAL A 122 -7.04 11.21 1.91
CA VAL A 122 -6.18 10.36 1.09
C VAL A 122 -6.47 10.50 -0.40
N TYR A 123 -7.73 10.64 -0.79
CA TYR A 123 -8.09 10.78 -2.21
C TYR A 123 -7.42 11.99 -2.88
N ASP A 124 -7.61 13.17 -2.31
CA ASP A 124 -7.02 14.40 -2.87
C ASP A 124 -5.50 14.36 -2.80
N LEU A 125 -4.99 13.81 -1.71
CA LEU A 125 -3.55 13.68 -1.50
C LEU A 125 -2.91 12.77 -2.57
N THR A 126 -3.42 11.56 -2.77
CA THR A 126 -2.88 10.66 -3.80
C THR A 126 -3.00 11.25 -5.21
N LYS A 127 -4.13 11.91 -5.52
CA LYS A 127 -4.30 12.61 -6.80
C LYS A 127 -3.28 13.73 -7.00
N ALA A 128 -2.93 14.48 -5.96
CA ALA A 128 -1.92 15.54 -6.04
C ALA A 128 -0.52 15.01 -6.41
N TYR A 129 -0.22 13.75 -6.07
CA TYR A 129 1.03 13.06 -6.42
C TYR A 129 0.91 12.15 -7.66
N GLY A 130 -0.17 12.25 -8.43
CA GLY A 130 -0.38 11.44 -9.63
C GLY A 130 -0.71 9.98 -9.35
N GLY A 131 -1.45 9.72 -8.28
CA GLY A 131 -1.81 8.38 -7.85
C GLY A 131 -3.31 8.15 -7.72
N ILE A 132 -3.63 6.93 -7.30
CA ILE A 132 -4.98 6.48 -6.94
C ILE A 132 -4.97 5.86 -5.55
N MET A 133 -6.11 5.93 -4.85
CA MET A 133 -6.31 5.24 -3.58
C MET A 133 -7.23 4.04 -3.74
N ILE A 134 -6.91 2.96 -3.04
CA ILE A 134 -7.68 1.72 -2.98
C ILE A 134 -7.79 1.33 -1.51
N PRO A 135 -8.94 1.53 -0.83
CA PRO A 135 -9.13 1.00 0.52
C PRO A 135 -8.83 -0.49 0.55
N ALA A 136 -7.86 -0.89 1.39
CA ALA A 136 -7.34 -2.23 1.43
C ALA A 136 -8.26 -3.16 2.22
N HIS A 137 -8.35 -4.43 1.78
CA HIS A 137 -9.03 -5.55 2.47
C HIS A 137 -10.23 -5.10 3.33
N ILE A 138 -11.21 -4.40 2.73
CA ILE A 138 -12.31 -3.75 3.46
C ILE A 138 -13.15 -4.70 4.33
N ASP A 139 -13.09 -6.00 4.07
CA ASP A 139 -13.79 -7.07 4.78
C ASP A 139 -12.98 -7.70 5.93
N LYS A 140 -11.77 -7.18 6.21
CA LYS A 140 -10.92 -7.64 7.32
C LYS A 140 -11.44 -7.07 8.65
N SER A 141 -11.26 -7.81 9.74
CA SER A 141 -11.74 -7.45 11.08
C SER A 141 -10.87 -6.40 11.80
N SER A 142 -9.77 -5.96 11.20
CA SER A 142 -8.88 -4.93 11.73
C SER A 142 -8.21 -4.16 10.61
N ASN A 143 -7.86 -2.92 10.87
CA ASN A 143 -7.16 -2.04 9.92
C ASN A 143 -7.86 -1.93 8.56
N SER A 144 -9.18 -1.98 8.57
CA SER A 144 -10.00 -1.87 7.37
C SER A 144 -11.05 -0.76 7.51
N LEU A 145 -11.54 -0.30 6.36
CA LEU A 145 -12.57 0.74 6.32
C LEU A 145 -13.78 0.36 7.19
N LEU A 146 -14.29 -0.85 7.02
CA LEU A 146 -15.49 -1.29 7.74
C LEU A 146 -15.23 -1.62 9.21
N SER A 147 -14.06 -2.15 9.57
CA SER A 147 -13.76 -2.46 10.98
C SER A 147 -13.53 -1.21 11.81
N ASN A 148 -12.93 -0.18 11.23
CA ASN A 148 -12.49 1.00 11.96
C ASN A 148 -13.49 2.17 11.88
N LEU A 149 -14.16 2.35 10.73
CA LEU A 149 -15.20 3.38 10.57
C LEU A 149 -16.63 2.84 10.73
N GLY A 150 -16.84 1.53 10.57
CA GLY A 150 -18.15 0.88 10.69
C GLY A 150 -19.03 0.95 9.44
N PHE A 151 -18.72 1.79 8.47
CA PHE A 151 -19.47 2.00 7.23
C PHE A 151 -18.56 2.61 6.15
N VAL A 152 -19.03 2.56 4.90
CA VAL A 152 -18.40 3.31 3.80
C VAL A 152 -19.03 4.71 3.78
N PRO A 153 -18.26 5.80 3.98
CA PRO A 153 -18.78 7.14 3.91
C PRO A 153 -19.46 7.39 2.55
N PRO A 154 -20.67 7.96 2.51
CA PRO A 154 -21.44 8.14 1.26
C PRO A 154 -20.82 9.19 0.33
N ASP A 155 -20.00 10.07 0.86
CA ASP A 155 -19.21 11.08 0.16
C ASP A 155 -17.80 10.61 -0.22
N SER A 156 -17.53 9.31 -0.08
CA SER A 156 -16.28 8.69 -0.55
C SER A 156 -16.06 8.95 -2.03
N ARG A 157 -14.78 9.04 -2.44
CA ARG A 157 -14.40 9.37 -3.82
C ARG A 157 -13.50 8.30 -4.46
N PHE A 158 -13.14 7.24 -3.71
CA PHE A 158 -12.37 6.15 -4.28
C PHE A 158 -13.19 5.39 -5.34
N GLU A 159 -12.51 4.94 -6.38
CA GLU A 159 -13.12 4.27 -7.54
C GLU A 159 -12.89 2.76 -7.52
N CYS A 160 -12.05 2.27 -6.60
CA CYS A 160 -11.69 0.87 -6.45
C CYS A 160 -11.52 0.53 -4.97
N PHE A 161 -11.81 -0.71 -4.59
CA PHE A 161 -11.55 -1.26 -3.26
C PHE A 161 -11.03 -2.68 -3.33
N GLU A 162 -10.31 -3.11 -2.29
CA GLU A 162 -9.79 -4.47 -2.19
C GLU A 162 -10.69 -5.32 -1.29
N LEU A 163 -10.94 -6.56 -1.71
CA LEU A 163 -11.72 -7.56 -0.99
C LEU A 163 -10.93 -8.86 -0.89
N ARG A 164 -10.84 -9.44 0.31
CA ARG A 164 -10.19 -10.74 0.55
C ARG A 164 -11.14 -11.91 0.26
N ASP A 165 -12.39 -11.78 0.64
CA ASP A 165 -13.41 -12.80 0.47
C ASP A 165 -14.47 -12.34 -0.53
N VAL A 166 -14.31 -12.75 -1.77
CA VAL A 166 -15.22 -12.38 -2.87
C VAL A 166 -16.67 -12.82 -2.65
N THR A 167 -16.90 -13.82 -1.79
CA THR A 167 -18.26 -14.29 -1.48
C THR A 167 -19.07 -13.25 -0.69
N LYS A 168 -18.39 -12.30 -0.04
CA LYS A 168 -19.04 -11.21 0.71
C LYS A 168 -19.46 -10.03 -0.16
N LYS A 169 -19.04 -9.99 -1.45
CA LYS A 169 -19.23 -8.83 -2.33
C LYS A 169 -20.67 -8.33 -2.36
N GLU A 170 -21.63 -9.22 -2.64
CA GLU A 170 -23.04 -8.84 -2.79
C GLU A 170 -23.64 -8.29 -1.50
N ALA A 171 -23.30 -8.89 -0.36
CA ALA A 171 -23.74 -8.44 0.94
C ALA A 171 -23.16 -7.05 1.27
N LEU A 172 -21.86 -6.86 1.02
CA LEU A 172 -21.19 -5.58 1.27
C LEU A 172 -21.74 -4.45 0.40
N ILE A 173 -22.02 -4.69 -0.89
CA ILE A 173 -22.64 -3.70 -1.79
C ILE A 173 -24.05 -3.36 -1.34
N ARG A 174 -24.86 -4.35 -0.92
CA ARG A 174 -26.21 -4.13 -0.41
C ARG A 174 -26.19 -3.23 0.84
N ASP A 175 -25.25 -3.49 1.76
CA ASP A 175 -25.16 -2.80 3.05
C ASP A 175 -24.43 -1.45 2.91
N ASN A 176 -23.60 -1.29 1.86
CA ASN A 176 -22.87 -0.06 1.52
C ASN A 176 -23.01 0.26 0.03
N PRO A 177 -24.11 0.90 -0.39
CA PRO A 177 -24.46 1.09 -1.82
C PRO A 177 -23.39 1.81 -2.65
N TYR A 178 -22.56 2.66 -2.03
CA TYR A 178 -21.43 3.32 -2.69
C TYR A 178 -20.51 2.33 -3.39
N LEU A 179 -20.27 1.16 -2.80
CA LEU A 179 -19.38 0.13 -3.38
C LEU A 179 -19.88 -0.41 -4.73
N GLY A 180 -21.18 -0.28 -5.00
CA GLY A 180 -21.78 -0.76 -6.26
C GLY A 180 -21.30 -0.03 -7.51
N GLN A 181 -20.75 1.18 -7.37
CA GLN A 181 -20.17 1.96 -8.48
C GLN A 181 -18.65 1.81 -8.60
N CYS A 182 -18.02 1.12 -7.67
CA CYS A 182 -16.56 0.95 -7.62
C CYS A 182 -16.12 -0.34 -8.31
N SER A 183 -14.91 -0.31 -8.89
CA SER A 183 -14.18 -1.51 -9.27
C SER A 183 -13.73 -2.27 -8.02
N MET A 184 -13.51 -3.58 -8.16
CA MET A 184 -13.03 -4.42 -7.07
C MET A 184 -11.75 -5.14 -7.50
N VAL A 185 -10.75 -5.12 -6.65
CA VAL A 185 -9.58 -6.01 -6.73
C VAL A 185 -9.69 -7.08 -5.65
N HIS A 186 -9.12 -8.24 -5.94
CA HIS A 186 -9.08 -9.39 -5.02
C HIS A 186 -7.63 -9.76 -4.73
N ASN A 187 -7.33 -9.96 -3.46
CA ASN A 187 -6.02 -10.38 -2.99
C ASN A 187 -6.09 -11.82 -2.45
#